data_61bc848fe34080558e331628d8b2f98a
#
_entry.id   61bc848fe34080558e331628d8b2f98a
#
_cell.length_a   1.000
_cell.length_b   1.000
_cell.length_c   1.000
_cell.angle_alpha   90.00
_cell.angle_beta   90.00
_cell.angle_gamma   90.00
#
_symmetry.space_group_name_H-M   'P 1'
#
loop_
_entity.id
_entity.type
_entity.pdbx_description
1 polymer ?
#
loop_
_entity_poly.entity_id
_entity_poly.type
_entity_poly.pdbx_seq_one_letter_code
_entity_poly.pdbx_strand_id
1 'polypeptide(L)'
;MDRSRLTITLKKDILKPLDEYIDGARIRNRSHAIEYVLAKYFAPKIKKALILAGGKGLKMRPFTYGMPKTMIPVNGRPVLEHIIENLRRYDVRELIISIGHQGQKIRQHFGDGSRFGVKITYLNQGKSETGTAAPVLQAKKLLGNQSFLVYYGDVLASIDIDDLIDFHLTNGGTVTVALTSVNRSADWGVVRLQGSRVYSFLEKPDHRKDLSKVINAGIYIFESKIFDYLKEARRLEKDVFSKLVEQRKLFGYLFAGQWFDVGSPESYQQAVKSWK
;
A
#
# COMPACT_ATOMS: atom_id res chain seq x y z
N MET A 1 -19.36 7.61 23.52
CA MET A 1 -18.11 6.95 23.93
C MET A 1 -17.98 7.06 25.42
N ASP A 2 -17.86 5.93 26.09
CA ASP A 2 -17.68 5.88 27.55
C ASP A 2 -16.26 6.34 27.88
N ARG A 3 -16.09 7.32 28.79
CA ARG A 3 -14.79 7.87 29.15
C ARG A 3 -14.51 7.61 30.61
N SER A 4 -13.39 6.98 30.93
CA SER A 4 -12.91 6.77 32.26
C SER A 4 -11.86 7.83 32.63
N ARG A 5 -11.91 8.39 33.83
CA ARG A 5 -10.91 9.34 34.31
C ARG A 5 -9.74 8.58 34.93
N LEU A 6 -8.53 8.86 34.43
CA LEU A 6 -7.27 8.32 34.96
C LEU A 6 -6.39 9.44 35.48
N THR A 7 -5.74 9.23 36.65
CA THR A 7 -4.68 10.11 37.16
C THR A 7 -3.35 9.39 36.96
N ILE A 8 -2.43 10.03 36.23
CA ILE A 8 -1.10 9.47 35.95
C ILE A 8 -0.01 10.44 36.38
N THR A 9 1.15 9.88 36.76
CA THR A 9 2.37 10.64 37.05
C THR A 9 3.40 10.30 35.94
N LEU A 10 3.89 11.32 35.25
CA LEU A 10 4.88 11.17 34.18
C LEU A 10 6.23 11.76 34.58
N LYS A 11 7.32 11.17 34.13
CA LYS A 11 8.65 11.74 34.25
C LYS A 11 8.75 13.05 33.44
N LYS A 12 9.53 14.01 33.93
CA LYS A 12 9.67 15.34 33.29
C LYS A 12 10.22 15.27 31.86
N ASP A 13 11.10 14.28 31.56
CA ASP A 13 11.67 14.03 30.25
C ASP A 13 10.64 13.56 29.21
N ILE A 14 9.54 12.95 29.66
CA ILE A 14 8.41 12.54 28.80
C ILE A 14 7.43 13.70 28.54
N LEU A 15 7.34 14.65 29.46
CA LEU A 15 6.38 15.77 29.33
C LEU A 15 6.72 16.70 28.16
N LYS A 16 8.01 16.99 27.94
CA LYS A 16 8.44 17.88 26.85
C LYS A 16 8.09 17.34 25.47
N PRO A 17 8.48 16.11 25.09
CA PRO A 17 8.04 15.51 23.83
C PRO A 17 6.50 15.41 23.70
N LEU A 18 5.78 15.16 24.80
CA LEU A 18 4.32 15.10 24.79
C LEU A 18 3.69 16.47 24.47
N ASP A 19 4.26 17.55 25.01
CA ASP A 19 3.79 18.92 24.75
C ASP A 19 4.01 19.33 23.28
N GLU A 20 4.99 18.75 22.57
CA GLU A 20 5.25 18.97 21.15
C GLU A 20 4.14 18.41 20.24
N TYR A 21 3.33 17.45 20.73
CA TYR A 21 2.13 16.97 20.00
C TYR A 21 0.94 17.94 20.09
N ILE A 22 0.98 18.95 20.98
CA ILE A 22 -0.13 19.88 21.16
C ILE A 22 -0.04 20.98 20.11
N ASP A 23 -0.90 20.88 19.07
CA ASP A 23 -0.97 21.84 17.95
C ASP A 23 -2.09 22.88 18.12
N GLY A 24 -2.88 22.78 19.16
CA GLY A 24 -4.03 23.67 19.47
C GLY A 24 -5.25 23.46 18.58
N ALA A 25 -5.13 22.74 17.48
CA ALA A 25 -6.20 22.46 16.54
C ALA A 25 -6.69 21.00 16.62
N ARG A 26 -5.84 20.04 16.31
CA ARG A 26 -6.15 18.61 16.34
C ARG A 26 -5.94 18.00 17.74
N ILE A 27 -4.85 18.37 18.38
CA ILE A 27 -4.48 17.93 19.73
C ILE A 27 -4.43 19.17 20.64
N ARG A 28 -5.43 19.34 21.51
CA ARG A 28 -5.68 20.60 22.21
C ARG A 28 -5.02 20.72 23.58
N ASN A 29 -4.70 19.61 24.23
CA ASN A 29 -4.15 19.59 25.58
C ASN A 29 -3.42 18.26 25.87
N ARG A 30 -2.72 18.19 27.02
CA ARG A 30 -1.97 16.99 27.44
C ARG A 30 -2.81 15.72 27.51
N SER A 31 -4.03 15.78 28.04
CA SER A 31 -4.90 14.60 28.09
C SER A 31 -5.22 14.06 26.70
N HIS A 32 -5.47 14.96 25.74
CA HIS A 32 -5.70 14.58 24.34
C HIS A 32 -4.40 14.05 23.69
N ALA A 33 -3.23 14.63 24.00
CA ALA A 33 -1.95 14.12 23.53
C ALA A 33 -1.66 12.71 24.08
N ILE A 34 -1.93 12.47 25.37
CA ILE A 34 -1.79 11.15 26.00
C ILE A 34 -2.75 10.14 25.35
N GLU A 35 -4.03 10.50 25.19
CA GLU A 35 -5.03 9.66 24.52
C GLU A 35 -4.57 9.31 23.09
N TYR A 36 -4.08 10.28 22.33
CA TYR A 36 -3.56 10.09 20.97
C TYR A 36 -2.36 9.12 20.94
N VAL A 37 -1.36 9.35 21.80
CA VAL A 37 -0.15 8.49 21.85
C VAL A 37 -0.50 7.07 22.29
N LEU A 38 -1.37 6.91 23.31
CA LEU A 38 -1.80 5.59 23.76
C LEU A 38 -2.66 4.89 22.69
N ALA A 39 -3.60 5.60 22.06
CA ALA A 39 -4.39 5.07 20.98
C ALA A 39 -3.51 4.61 19.81
N LYS A 40 -2.49 5.40 19.45
CA LYS A 40 -1.50 5.03 18.41
C LYS A 40 -0.66 3.81 18.84
N TYR A 41 -0.28 3.72 20.12
CA TYR A 41 0.51 2.60 20.64
C TYR A 41 -0.28 1.29 20.71
N PHE A 42 -1.56 1.35 21.13
CA PHE A 42 -2.44 0.18 21.25
C PHE A 42 -3.28 -0.10 19.99
N ALA A 43 -3.23 0.78 18.99
CA ALA A 43 -3.91 0.52 17.73
C ALA A 43 -3.47 -0.84 17.15
N PRO A 44 -4.40 -1.60 16.54
CA PRO A 44 -4.04 -2.82 15.84
C PRO A 44 -3.01 -2.51 14.77
N LYS A 45 -1.76 -2.87 15.01
CA LYS A 45 -0.68 -2.67 14.02
C LYS A 45 -0.88 -3.61 12.86
N ILE A 46 -0.95 -3.08 11.65
CA ILE A 46 -0.92 -3.90 10.44
C ILE A 46 0.49 -4.44 10.26
N LYS A 47 0.68 -5.74 10.50
CA LYS A 47 2.00 -6.41 10.44
C LYS A 47 2.22 -7.21 9.17
N LYS A 48 1.14 -7.41 8.39
CA LYS A 48 1.14 -8.25 7.18
C LYS A 48 1.00 -7.41 5.93
N ALA A 49 1.79 -7.76 4.92
CA ALA A 49 1.63 -7.22 3.57
C ALA A 49 1.62 -8.32 2.52
N LEU A 50 0.73 -8.18 1.53
CA LEU A 50 0.75 -8.95 0.30
C LEU A 50 1.39 -8.11 -0.81
N ILE A 51 2.51 -8.59 -1.36
CA ILE A 51 3.19 -7.94 -2.48
C ILE A 51 2.85 -8.68 -3.77
N LEU A 52 2.30 -7.97 -4.75
CA LEU A 52 1.92 -8.53 -6.05
C LEU A 52 3.10 -8.48 -7.02
N ALA A 53 3.84 -9.57 -7.14
CA ALA A 53 5.07 -9.69 -7.92
C ALA A 53 4.98 -10.70 -9.11
N GLY A 54 3.78 -11.12 -9.50
CA GLY A 54 3.58 -12.19 -10.50
C GLY A 54 3.49 -11.73 -11.96
N GLY A 55 3.56 -10.43 -12.24
CA GLY A 55 3.37 -9.87 -13.57
C GLY A 55 4.47 -10.25 -14.57
N LYS A 56 4.10 -10.51 -15.84
CA LYS A 56 5.03 -10.89 -16.92
C LYS A 56 5.97 -9.76 -17.39
N GLY A 57 5.65 -8.50 -17.07
CA GLY A 57 6.49 -7.33 -17.42
C GLY A 57 6.69 -7.11 -18.92
N LEU A 58 5.69 -7.39 -19.76
CA LEU A 58 5.84 -7.37 -21.22
C LEU A 58 6.34 -6.04 -21.79
N LYS A 59 5.93 -4.92 -21.20
CA LYS A 59 6.36 -3.57 -21.60
C LYS A 59 7.82 -3.28 -21.26
N MET A 60 8.42 -4.04 -20.35
CA MET A 60 9.81 -3.88 -19.90
C MET A 60 10.79 -4.82 -20.61
N ARG A 61 10.38 -5.44 -21.71
CA ARG A 61 11.32 -6.19 -22.56
C ARG A 61 12.32 -5.24 -23.24
N PRO A 62 13.62 -5.60 -23.35
CA PRO A 62 14.21 -6.94 -23.15
C PRO A 62 14.58 -7.31 -21.70
N PHE A 63 14.57 -6.40 -20.72
CA PHE A 63 14.98 -6.68 -19.32
C PHE A 63 14.25 -7.92 -18.76
N THR A 64 12.95 -8.00 -19.00
CA THR A 64 12.11 -9.07 -18.44
C THR A 64 12.18 -10.40 -19.20
N TYR A 65 13.05 -10.54 -20.19
CA TYR A 65 13.45 -11.85 -20.69
C TYR A 65 14.34 -12.59 -19.68
N GLY A 66 15.21 -11.84 -18.98
CA GLY A 66 16.18 -12.40 -18.06
C GLY A 66 15.78 -12.35 -16.57
N MET A 67 14.83 -11.49 -16.16
CA MET A 67 14.46 -11.32 -14.76
C MET A 67 13.00 -10.88 -14.58
N PRO A 68 12.36 -11.13 -13.42
CA PRO A 68 11.05 -10.57 -13.13
C PRO A 68 11.10 -9.05 -13.09
N LYS A 69 10.01 -8.37 -13.48
CA LYS A 69 9.92 -6.89 -13.45
C LYS A 69 10.29 -6.30 -12.09
N THR A 70 9.88 -6.91 -11.02
CA THR A 70 10.13 -6.50 -9.64
C THR A 70 11.61 -6.64 -9.20
N MET A 71 12.41 -7.36 -10.00
CA MET A 71 13.84 -7.51 -9.78
C MET A 71 14.70 -6.56 -10.62
N ILE A 72 14.09 -5.71 -11.46
CA ILE A 72 14.81 -4.69 -12.20
C ILE A 72 15.47 -3.73 -11.19
N PRO A 73 16.79 -3.45 -11.32
CA PRO A 73 17.50 -2.67 -10.32
C PRO A 73 17.24 -1.16 -10.49
N VAL A 74 16.96 -0.48 -9.39
CA VAL A 74 17.01 0.98 -9.26
C VAL A 74 18.06 1.31 -8.20
N ASN A 75 19.03 2.18 -8.52
CA ASN A 75 20.17 2.48 -7.63
C ASN A 75 20.90 1.21 -7.12
N GLY A 76 21.11 0.23 -8.00
CA GLY A 76 21.87 -0.98 -7.72
C GLY A 76 21.11 -2.05 -6.92
N ARG A 77 19.85 -1.81 -6.53
CA ARG A 77 19.02 -2.76 -5.76
C ARG A 77 17.69 -3.06 -6.47
N PRO A 78 17.18 -4.30 -6.42
CA PRO A 78 15.87 -4.62 -6.97
C PRO A 78 14.76 -3.69 -6.45
N VAL A 79 13.79 -3.33 -7.30
CA VAL A 79 12.59 -2.58 -6.89
C VAL A 79 11.91 -3.23 -5.67
N LEU A 80 11.79 -4.56 -5.68
CA LEU A 80 11.19 -5.31 -4.59
C LEU A 80 11.97 -5.17 -3.26
N GLU A 81 13.29 -4.98 -3.32
CA GLU A 81 14.11 -4.77 -2.11
C GLU A 81 13.82 -3.42 -1.46
N HIS A 82 13.66 -2.36 -2.26
CA HIS A 82 13.23 -1.05 -1.75
C HIS A 82 11.87 -1.12 -1.06
N ILE A 83 10.92 -1.87 -1.65
CA ILE A 83 9.59 -2.08 -1.06
C ILE A 83 9.69 -2.80 0.29
N ILE A 84 10.46 -3.90 0.35
CA ILE A 84 10.67 -4.68 1.58
C ILE A 84 11.30 -3.82 2.66
N GLU A 85 12.31 -3.02 2.31
CA GLU A 85 12.97 -2.13 3.25
C GLU A 85 12.02 -1.06 3.79
N ASN A 86 11.21 -0.44 2.91
CA ASN A 86 10.21 0.52 3.34
C ASN A 86 9.21 -0.11 4.33
N LEU A 87 8.61 -1.25 3.99
CA LEU A 87 7.68 -1.96 4.86
C LEU A 87 8.30 -2.33 6.22
N ARG A 88 9.55 -2.79 6.21
CA ARG A 88 10.30 -3.13 7.43
C ARG A 88 10.52 -1.92 8.35
N ARG A 89 10.76 -0.73 7.81
CA ARG A 89 10.92 0.51 8.60
C ARG A 89 9.68 0.83 9.43
N TYR A 90 8.50 0.47 8.94
CA TYR A 90 7.20 0.65 9.61
C TYR A 90 6.71 -0.61 10.34
N ASP A 91 7.61 -1.54 10.67
CA ASP A 91 7.33 -2.79 11.41
C ASP A 91 6.34 -3.75 10.71
N VAL A 92 6.12 -3.60 9.40
CA VAL A 92 5.40 -4.56 8.57
C VAL A 92 6.38 -5.64 8.14
N ARG A 93 6.46 -6.74 8.89
CA ARG A 93 7.51 -7.76 8.74
C ARG A 93 7.04 -9.12 8.25
N GLU A 94 5.75 -9.38 8.24
CA GLU A 94 5.19 -10.62 7.70
C GLU A 94 4.75 -10.38 6.25
N LEU A 95 5.59 -10.78 5.29
CA LEU A 95 5.38 -10.50 3.88
C LEU A 95 4.93 -11.76 3.14
N ILE A 96 3.84 -11.64 2.39
CA ILE A 96 3.39 -12.64 1.44
C ILE A 96 3.72 -12.10 0.06
N ILE A 97 4.57 -12.80 -0.70
CA ILE A 97 4.93 -12.37 -2.05
C ILE A 97 4.26 -13.29 -3.05
N SER A 98 3.28 -12.74 -3.79
CA SER A 98 2.65 -13.45 -4.88
C SER A 98 3.57 -13.42 -6.10
N ILE A 99 4.12 -14.58 -6.46
CA ILE A 99 5.09 -14.75 -7.56
C ILE A 99 4.47 -15.51 -8.73
N GLY A 100 4.91 -15.17 -9.93
CA GLY A 100 4.46 -15.80 -11.18
C GLY A 100 5.63 -16.07 -12.11
N HIS A 101 5.64 -15.39 -13.25
CA HIS A 101 6.71 -15.53 -14.25
C HIS A 101 8.08 -15.27 -13.67
N GLN A 102 9.00 -16.24 -13.81
CA GLN A 102 10.35 -16.21 -13.24
C GLN A 102 10.42 -16.02 -11.70
N GLY A 103 9.36 -16.32 -10.97
CA GLY A 103 9.29 -16.15 -9.52
C GLY A 103 10.38 -16.89 -8.73
N GLN A 104 10.99 -17.92 -9.31
CA GLN A 104 12.13 -18.63 -8.71
C GLN A 104 13.33 -17.72 -8.47
N LYS A 105 13.56 -16.71 -9.31
CA LYS A 105 14.64 -15.74 -9.12
C LYS A 105 14.37 -14.84 -7.90
N ILE A 106 13.11 -14.51 -7.63
CA ILE A 106 12.70 -13.79 -6.43
C ILE A 106 13.01 -14.64 -5.19
N ARG A 107 12.62 -15.94 -5.20
CA ARG A 107 12.92 -16.86 -4.09
C ARG A 107 14.43 -16.99 -3.83
N GLN A 108 15.22 -17.13 -4.88
CA GLN A 108 16.68 -17.28 -4.75
C GLN A 108 17.33 -16.05 -4.13
N HIS A 109 16.85 -14.85 -4.49
CA HIS A 109 17.41 -13.59 -3.99
C HIS A 109 17.01 -13.29 -2.54
N PHE A 110 15.72 -13.44 -2.20
CA PHE A 110 15.19 -13.02 -0.90
C PHE A 110 15.12 -14.15 0.14
N GLY A 111 15.17 -15.42 -0.28
CA GLY A 111 15.07 -16.56 0.64
C GLY A 111 13.82 -16.53 1.49
N ASP A 112 13.95 -16.75 2.79
CA ASP A 112 12.88 -16.65 3.79
C ASP A 112 12.68 -15.21 4.31
N GLY A 113 13.49 -14.26 3.84
CA GLY A 113 13.46 -12.84 4.22
C GLY A 113 14.30 -12.49 5.45
N SER A 114 14.90 -13.44 6.15
CA SER A 114 15.65 -13.20 7.40
C SER A 114 16.80 -12.21 7.21
N ARG A 115 17.52 -12.29 6.08
CA ARG A 115 18.60 -11.36 5.72
C ARG A 115 18.13 -9.90 5.57
N PHE A 116 16.84 -9.70 5.31
CA PHE A 116 16.21 -8.39 5.15
C PHE A 116 15.42 -7.96 6.38
N GLY A 117 15.48 -8.75 7.48
CA GLY A 117 14.78 -8.47 8.73
C GLY A 117 13.27 -8.62 8.65
N VAL A 118 12.78 -9.45 7.75
CA VAL A 118 11.36 -9.79 7.53
C VAL A 118 11.18 -11.30 7.42
N LYS A 119 9.92 -11.77 7.47
CA LYS A 119 9.54 -13.15 7.19
C LYS A 119 8.75 -13.18 5.88
N ILE A 120 9.26 -13.95 4.90
CA ILE A 120 8.62 -14.05 3.58
C ILE A 120 7.96 -15.41 3.39
N THR A 121 6.69 -15.38 3.00
CA THR A 121 5.94 -16.53 2.51
C THR A 121 5.61 -16.31 1.04
N TYR A 122 5.90 -17.29 0.18
CA TYR A 122 5.64 -17.18 -1.25
C TYR A 122 4.34 -17.84 -1.65
N LEU A 123 3.55 -17.13 -2.45
CA LEU A 123 2.33 -17.61 -3.07
C LEU A 123 2.54 -17.73 -4.59
N ASN A 124 2.44 -18.94 -5.13
CA ASN A 124 2.57 -19.14 -6.56
C ASN A 124 1.24 -18.84 -7.27
N GLN A 125 1.25 -17.93 -8.23
CA GLN A 125 0.10 -17.71 -9.12
C GLN A 125 -0.05 -18.88 -10.09
N GLY A 126 -1.26 -19.39 -10.23
CA GLY A 126 -1.60 -20.40 -11.24
C GLY A 126 -1.48 -19.85 -12.67
N LYS A 127 -1.17 -20.72 -13.65
CA LYS A 127 -1.00 -20.31 -15.06
C LYS A 127 -2.27 -19.69 -15.66
N SER A 128 -3.44 -20.06 -15.17
CA SER A 128 -4.76 -19.59 -15.62
C SER A 128 -5.25 -18.33 -14.88
N GLU A 129 -4.59 -17.94 -13.81
CA GLU A 129 -5.05 -16.84 -12.96
C GLU A 129 -4.50 -15.51 -13.47
N THR A 130 -5.37 -14.78 -14.15
CA THR A 130 -5.05 -13.44 -14.67
C THR A 130 -5.78 -12.38 -13.85
N GLY A 131 -5.07 -11.30 -13.50
CA GLY A 131 -5.64 -10.14 -12.82
C GLY A 131 -5.13 -9.97 -11.39
N THR A 132 -5.53 -8.87 -10.76
CA THR A 132 -5.03 -8.42 -9.47
C THR A 132 -5.84 -8.96 -8.28
N ALA A 133 -7.05 -9.47 -8.51
CA ALA A 133 -7.94 -9.98 -7.45
C ALA A 133 -7.58 -11.41 -7.01
N ALA A 134 -7.22 -12.29 -7.94
CA ALA A 134 -6.93 -13.70 -7.65
C ALA A 134 -5.81 -13.90 -6.60
N PRO A 135 -4.64 -13.25 -6.68
CA PRO A 135 -3.61 -13.40 -5.67
C PRO A 135 -4.03 -12.90 -4.27
N VAL A 136 -4.91 -11.90 -4.19
CA VAL A 136 -5.45 -11.45 -2.91
C VAL A 136 -6.37 -12.52 -2.32
N LEU A 137 -7.25 -13.09 -3.12
CA LEU A 137 -8.16 -14.17 -2.68
C LEU A 137 -7.40 -15.41 -2.22
N GLN A 138 -6.34 -15.82 -2.96
CA GLN A 138 -5.48 -16.95 -2.60
C GLN A 138 -4.75 -16.73 -1.28
N ALA A 139 -4.33 -15.50 -1.00
CA ALA A 139 -3.64 -15.14 0.24
C ALA A 139 -4.55 -15.16 1.48
N LYS A 140 -5.88 -15.34 1.35
CA LYS A 140 -6.86 -15.25 2.44
C LYS A 140 -6.46 -16.02 3.69
N LYS A 141 -6.05 -17.28 3.55
CA LYS A 141 -5.65 -18.12 4.70
C LYS A 141 -4.40 -17.62 5.41
N LEU A 142 -3.45 -17.05 4.67
CA LEU A 142 -2.19 -16.51 5.21
C LEU A 142 -2.40 -15.13 5.86
N LEU A 143 -3.29 -14.32 5.30
CA LEU A 143 -3.61 -12.98 5.80
C LEU A 143 -4.48 -13.03 7.05
N GLY A 144 -5.40 -14.00 7.14
CA GLY A 144 -6.32 -14.14 8.28
C GLY A 144 -7.46 -13.10 8.26
N ASN A 145 -7.93 -12.74 9.46
CA ASN A 145 -9.10 -11.86 9.63
C ASN A 145 -8.72 -10.41 10.02
N GLN A 146 -7.43 -10.07 9.99
CA GLN A 146 -6.95 -8.71 10.30
C GLN A 146 -6.86 -7.87 9.03
N SER A 147 -6.77 -6.55 9.21
CA SER A 147 -6.42 -5.62 8.14
C SER A 147 -4.99 -5.88 7.66
N PHE A 148 -4.73 -5.69 6.37
CA PHE A 148 -3.42 -5.95 5.77
C PHE A 148 -3.11 -4.97 4.65
N LEU A 149 -1.83 -4.79 4.37
CA LEU A 149 -1.34 -4.01 3.25
C LEU A 149 -1.35 -4.87 1.97
N VAL A 150 -1.67 -4.24 0.84
CA VAL A 150 -1.41 -4.78 -0.51
C VAL A 150 -0.52 -3.78 -1.24
N TYR A 151 0.56 -4.26 -1.83
CA TYR A 151 1.54 -3.42 -2.50
C TYR A 151 1.87 -3.99 -3.89
N TYR A 152 1.82 -3.17 -4.92
CA TYR A 152 2.26 -3.58 -6.26
C TYR A 152 3.78 -3.65 -6.30
N GLY A 153 4.32 -4.80 -6.64
CA GLY A 153 5.75 -5.10 -6.56
C GLY A 153 6.65 -4.34 -7.54
N ASP A 154 6.08 -3.51 -8.39
CA ASP A 154 6.74 -2.66 -9.38
C ASP A 154 6.62 -1.16 -9.08
N VAL A 155 6.11 -0.79 -7.92
CA VAL A 155 5.92 0.59 -7.48
C VAL A 155 7.00 0.97 -6.47
N LEU A 156 7.71 2.06 -6.72
CA LEU A 156 8.55 2.74 -5.74
C LEU A 156 7.79 3.94 -5.19
N ALA A 157 7.66 4.04 -3.87
CA ALA A 157 6.96 5.15 -3.22
C ALA A 157 7.62 5.54 -1.90
N SER A 158 7.89 6.84 -1.74
CA SER A 158 8.26 7.45 -0.46
C SER A 158 6.98 7.81 0.30
N ILE A 159 6.30 6.79 0.81
CA ILE A 159 5.04 6.92 1.55
C ILE A 159 5.27 6.58 3.02
N ASP A 160 4.68 7.38 3.91
CA ASP A 160 4.59 7.07 5.32
C ASP A 160 3.47 6.03 5.54
N ILE A 161 3.88 4.82 5.90
CA ILE A 161 2.95 3.69 6.10
C ILE A 161 2.18 3.84 7.41
N ASP A 162 2.77 4.43 8.46
CA ASP A 162 2.07 4.69 9.72
C ASP A 162 0.94 5.70 9.52
N ASP A 163 1.18 6.78 8.75
CA ASP A 163 0.15 7.77 8.43
C ASP A 163 -0.97 7.14 7.57
N LEU A 164 -0.64 6.28 6.62
CA LEU A 164 -1.63 5.55 5.82
C LEU A 164 -2.49 4.62 6.71
N ILE A 165 -1.87 3.94 7.68
CA ILE A 165 -2.56 3.07 8.64
C ILE A 165 -3.47 3.91 9.55
N ASP A 166 -2.97 4.99 10.11
CA ASP A 166 -3.73 5.90 10.98
C ASP A 166 -4.94 6.50 10.24
N PHE A 167 -4.74 6.88 8.96
CA PHE A 167 -5.82 7.35 8.09
C PHE A 167 -6.89 6.29 7.89
N HIS A 168 -6.48 5.04 7.60
CA HIS A 168 -7.40 3.92 7.40
C HIS A 168 -8.25 3.65 8.65
N LEU A 169 -7.62 3.55 9.80
CA LEU A 169 -8.29 3.30 11.08
C LEU A 169 -9.27 4.43 11.44
N THR A 170 -8.92 5.68 11.11
CA THR A 170 -9.77 6.85 11.38
C THR A 170 -11.01 6.88 10.49
N ASN A 171 -10.90 6.50 9.21
CA ASN A 171 -12.00 6.60 8.25
C ASN A 171 -12.91 5.35 8.22
N GLY A 172 -12.43 4.19 8.66
CA GLY A 172 -13.24 2.97 8.83
C GLY A 172 -13.80 2.37 7.53
N GLY A 173 -13.11 2.53 6.40
CA GLY A 173 -13.50 1.95 5.10
C GLY A 173 -13.17 0.46 4.98
N THR A 174 -13.75 -0.21 3.98
CA THR A 174 -13.32 -1.57 3.62
C THR A 174 -11.96 -1.54 2.92
N VAL A 175 -11.66 -0.47 2.19
CA VAL A 175 -10.40 -0.25 1.48
C VAL A 175 -9.98 1.20 1.61
N THR A 176 -8.70 1.42 1.90
CA THR A 176 -8.00 2.68 1.69
C THR A 176 -7.00 2.52 0.55
N VAL A 177 -7.10 3.39 -0.45
CA VAL A 177 -6.17 3.46 -1.58
C VAL A 177 -5.19 4.60 -1.34
N ALA A 178 -3.90 4.33 -1.37
CA ALA A 178 -2.90 5.39 -1.45
C ALA A 178 -2.96 6.04 -2.84
N LEU A 179 -2.96 7.36 -2.85
CA LEU A 179 -3.11 8.19 -4.04
C LEU A 179 -1.91 9.12 -4.19
N THR A 180 -1.53 9.37 -5.42
CA THR A 180 -0.53 10.39 -5.77
C THR A 180 -1.01 11.24 -6.94
N SER A 181 -0.30 12.31 -7.26
CA SER A 181 -0.63 13.16 -8.40
C SER A 181 0.43 13.06 -9.50
N VAL A 182 -0.03 13.04 -10.75
CA VAL A 182 0.82 12.95 -11.94
C VAL A 182 0.38 13.96 -13.01
N ASN A 183 1.28 14.34 -13.90
CA ASN A 183 0.95 15.26 -15.01
C ASN A 183 0.02 14.61 -16.06
N ARG A 184 0.25 13.33 -16.37
CA ARG A 184 -0.56 12.53 -17.31
C ARG A 184 -1.15 11.35 -16.54
N SER A 185 -2.46 11.31 -16.38
CA SER A 185 -3.13 10.35 -15.49
C SER A 185 -3.79 9.17 -16.21
N ALA A 186 -3.97 9.24 -17.55
CA ALA A 186 -4.75 8.26 -18.30
C ALA A 186 -4.17 6.82 -18.33
N ASP A 187 -2.88 6.66 -18.00
CA ASP A 187 -2.23 5.34 -17.96
C ASP A 187 -2.56 4.53 -16.70
N TRP A 188 -3.18 5.18 -15.70
CA TRP A 188 -3.46 4.61 -14.37
C TRP A 188 -4.95 4.69 -14.01
N GLY A 189 -5.30 4.18 -12.85
CA GLY A 189 -6.61 4.37 -12.25
C GLY A 189 -6.76 5.81 -11.76
N VAL A 190 -7.62 6.58 -12.43
CA VAL A 190 -7.88 8.00 -12.10
C VAL A 190 -8.94 8.11 -11.02
N VAL A 191 -8.68 8.93 -10.01
CA VAL A 191 -9.51 9.03 -8.82
C VAL A 191 -10.03 10.45 -8.62
N ARG A 192 -11.29 10.57 -8.16
CA ARG A 192 -11.87 11.83 -7.68
C ARG A 192 -12.32 11.67 -6.24
N LEU A 193 -12.00 12.65 -5.42
CA LEU A 193 -12.26 12.66 -3.97
C LEU A 193 -13.31 13.69 -3.60
N GLN A 194 -14.13 13.33 -2.61
CA GLN A 194 -14.94 14.24 -1.83
C GLN A 194 -14.53 14.10 -0.36
N GLY A 195 -13.72 15.04 0.13
CA GLY A 195 -12.98 14.84 1.38
C GLY A 195 -12.02 13.66 1.25
N SER A 196 -12.08 12.72 2.18
CA SER A 196 -11.30 11.47 2.16
C SER A 196 -11.96 10.33 1.36
N ARG A 197 -13.23 10.51 0.93
CA ARG A 197 -13.98 9.46 0.24
C ARG A 197 -13.74 9.50 -1.25
N VAL A 198 -13.49 8.33 -1.86
CA VAL A 198 -13.47 8.18 -3.31
C VAL A 198 -14.90 8.12 -3.81
N TYR A 199 -15.28 9.06 -4.69
CA TYR A 199 -16.60 9.04 -5.33
C TYR A 199 -16.54 8.65 -6.82
N SER A 200 -15.35 8.62 -7.41
CA SER A 200 -15.14 8.14 -8.78
C SER A 200 -13.78 7.47 -8.90
N PHE A 201 -13.77 6.26 -9.46
CA PHE A 201 -12.58 5.52 -9.81
C PHE A 201 -12.70 5.01 -11.25
N LEU A 202 -11.79 5.45 -12.12
CA LEU A 202 -11.79 5.11 -13.55
C LEU A 202 -10.46 4.47 -13.92
N GLU A 203 -10.47 3.17 -14.16
CA GLU A 203 -9.26 2.43 -14.55
C GLU A 203 -8.92 2.66 -16.03
N LYS A 204 -7.77 3.32 -16.27
CA LYS A 204 -7.22 3.66 -17.61
C LYS A 204 -8.29 4.26 -18.53
N PRO A 205 -8.80 5.44 -18.19
CA PRO A 205 -9.86 6.09 -18.96
C PRO A 205 -9.37 6.57 -20.32
N ASP A 206 -10.33 6.92 -21.20
CA ASP A 206 -10.02 7.52 -22.52
C ASP A 206 -9.30 8.87 -22.34
N HIS A 207 -8.19 9.06 -23.07
CA HIS A 207 -7.36 10.28 -23.03
C HIS A 207 -8.11 11.58 -23.45
N ARG A 208 -9.30 11.48 -24.06
CA ARG A 208 -10.11 12.62 -24.49
C ARG A 208 -10.94 13.25 -23.39
N LYS A 209 -10.98 12.67 -22.19
CA LYS A 209 -11.75 13.21 -21.06
C LYS A 209 -10.86 14.14 -20.22
N ASP A 210 -11.48 15.19 -19.66
CA ASP A 210 -10.85 16.00 -18.61
C ASP A 210 -10.72 15.14 -17.35
N LEU A 211 -9.50 14.72 -17.08
CA LEU A 211 -9.17 13.76 -16.03
C LEU A 211 -8.58 14.47 -14.82
N SER A 212 -8.96 13.97 -13.63
CA SER A 212 -8.21 14.28 -12.41
C SER A 212 -6.74 13.89 -12.58
N LYS A 213 -5.83 14.67 -12.00
CA LYS A 213 -4.41 14.33 -11.92
C LYS A 213 -4.10 13.34 -10.78
N VAL A 214 -5.07 13.07 -9.91
CA VAL A 214 -4.94 12.13 -8.80
C VAL A 214 -5.17 10.71 -9.30
N ILE A 215 -4.22 9.84 -8.99
CA ILE A 215 -4.21 8.46 -9.46
C ILE A 215 -4.01 7.46 -8.32
N ASN A 216 -4.40 6.24 -8.58
CA ASN A 216 -4.10 5.06 -7.77
C ASN A 216 -2.59 4.78 -7.76
N ALA A 217 -2.00 4.79 -6.58
CA ALA A 217 -0.57 4.56 -6.41
C ALA A 217 -0.18 3.07 -6.33
N GLY A 218 -1.12 2.14 -6.34
CA GLY A 218 -0.84 0.70 -6.25
C GLY A 218 -0.48 0.22 -4.84
N ILE A 219 -0.89 0.97 -3.81
CA ILE A 219 -0.68 0.65 -2.40
C ILE A 219 -2.02 0.78 -1.69
N TYR A 220 -2.38 -0.23 -0.89
CA TYR A 220 -3.70 -0.30 -0.28
C TYR A 220 -3.65 -0.84 1.13
N ILE A 221 -4.62 -0.44 1.96
CA ILE A 221 -4.99 -1.18 3.16
C ILE A 221 -6.37 -1.79 2.92
N PHE A 222 -6.47 -3.08 3.18
CA PHE A 222 -7.69 -3.86 3.06
C PHE A 222 -8.14 -4.38 4.41
N GLU A 223 -9.42 -4.21 4.69
CA GLU A 223 -10.12 -4.96 5.73
C GLU A 223 -10.40 -6.38 5.27
N SER A 224 -10.47 -7.35 6.20
CA SER A 224 -10.79 -8.75 5.86
C SER A 224 -12.12 -8.92 5.12
N LYS A 225 -13.06 -8.00 5.28
CA LYS A 225 -14.32 -7.94 4.52
C LYS A 225 -14.13 -7.85 3.01
N ILE A 226 -12.94 -7.47 2.54
CA ILE A 226 -12.61 -7.43 1.10
C ILE A 226 -12.82 -8.80 0.43
N PHE A 227 -12.60 -9.89 1.14
CA PHE A 227 -12.73 -11.24 0.59
C PHE A 227 -14.13 -11.57 0.10
N ASP A 228 -15.17 -10.89 0.60
CA ASP A 228 -16.54 -11.07 0.13
C ASP A 228 -16.75 -10.51 -1.28
N TYR A 229 -15.93 -9.54 -1.68
CA TYR A 229 -15.95 -8.89 -3.01
C TYR A 229 -15.09 -9.61 -4.04
N LEU A 230 -14.20 -10.51 -3.61
CA LEU A 230 -13.18 -11.11 -4.49
C LEU A 230 -13.63 -12.41 -5.17
N LYS A 231 -14.71 -13.05 -4.74
CA LYS A 231 -15.10 -14.41 -5.20
C LYS A 231 -15.27 -14.51 -6.72
N GLU A 232 -15.80 -13.47 -7.37
CA GLU A 232 -16.04 -13.41 -8.81
C GLU A 232 -15.21 -12.34 -9.52
N ALA A 233 -14.36 -11.63 -8.77
CA ALA A 233 -13.58 -10.53 -9.30
C ALA A 233 -12.30 -11.02 -9.99
N ARG A 234 -11.97 -10.43 -11.13
CA ARG A 234 -10.71 -10.63 -11.83
C ARG A 234 -9.71 -9.52 -11.50
N ARG A 235 -10.18 -8.27 -11.44
CA ARG A 235 -9.35 -7.07 -11.20
C ARG A 235 -9.90 -6.27 -10.04
N LEU A 236 -9.02 -5.89 -9.13
CA LEU A 236 -9.36 -5.04 -8.00
C LEU A 236 -10.00 -3.72 -8.45
N GLU A 237 -9.37 -3.09 -9.45
CA GLU A 237 -9.70 -1.75 -9.90
C GLU A 237 -11.08 -1.69 -10.57
N LYS A 238 -11.38 -2.64 -11.45
CA LYS A 238 -12.61 -2.64 -12.24
C LYS A 238 -13.79 -3.30 -11.52
N ASP A 239 -13.51 -4.45 -10.86
CA ASP A 239 -14.59 -5.32 -10.39
C ASP A 239 -14.91 -5.05 -8.91
N VAL A 240 -13.92 -4.60 -8.13
CA VAL A 240 -14.05 -4.43 -6.68
C VAL A 240 -14.19 -2.95 -6.30
N PHE A 241 -13.26 -2.10 -6.76
CA PHE A 241 -13.25 -0.69 -6.33
C PHE A 241 -14.49 0.06 -6.83
N SER A 242 -15.00 -0.23 -8.03
CA SER A 242 -16.26 0.35 -8.52
C SER A 242 -17.43 0.05 -7.58
N LYS A 243 -17.57 -1.21 -7.13
CA LYS A 243 -18.60 -1.60 -6.16
C LYS A 243 -18.42 -0.91 -4.81
N LEU A 244 -17.18 -0.76 -4.35
CA LEU A 244 -16.87 -0.09 -3.08
C LEU A 244 -17.14 1.41 -3.15
N VAL A 245 -16.95 2.06 -4.31
CA VAL A 245 -17.33 3.45 -4.56
C VAL A 245 -18.83 3.63 -4.41
N GLU A 246 -19.64 2.80 -5.08
CA GLU A 246 -21.12 2.82 -5.00
C GLU A 246 -21.59 2.64 -3.54
N GLN A 247 -20.93 1.77 -2.79
CA GLN A 247 -21.25 1.50 -1.38
C GLN A 247 -20.63 2.49 -0.40
N ARG A 248 -19.90 3.50 -0.87
CA ARG A 248 -19.19 4.50 -0.05
C ARG A 248 -18.19 3.91 0.94
N LYS A 249 -17.52 2.80 0.56
CA LYS A 249 -16.57 2.04 1.39
C LYS A 249 -15.12 2.17 0.92
N LEU A 250 -14.85 2.97 -0.11
CA LEU A 250 -13.53 3.26 -0.65
C LEU A 250 -13.06 4.63 -0.21
N PHE A 251 -11.90 4.69 0.45
CA PHE A 251 -11.26 5.92 0.90
C PHE A 251 -9.93 6.13 0.20
N GLY A 252 -9.53 7.38 0.03
CA GLY A 252 -8.29 7.76 -0.65
C GLY A 252 -7.38 8.56 0.26
N TYR A 253 -6.16 8.06 0.45
CA TYR A 253 -5.07 8.72 1.17
C TYR A 253 -4.10 9.34 0.17
N LEU A 254 -4.12 10.66 0.03
CA LEU A 254 -3.20 11.40 -0.85
C LEU A 254 -1.88 11.68 -0.13
N PHE A 255 -0.76 11.19 -0.67
CA PHE A 255 0.57 11.47 -0.16
C PHE A 255 1.42 12.29 -1.15
N ALA A 256 2.38 13.04 -0.63
CA ALA A 256 3.23 13.97 -1.39
C ALA A 256 4.66 13.45 -1.65
N GLY A 257 4.93 12.17 -1.38
CA GLY A 257 6.25 11.56 -1.59
C GLY A 257 6.57 11.25 -3.04
N GLN A 258 7.82 10.88 -3.32
CA GLN A 258 8.21 10.34 -4.63
C GLN A 258 7.41 9.08 -4.96
N TRP A 259 7.02 8.94 -6.22
CA TRP A 259 6.29 7.77 -6.70
C TRP A 259 6.69 7.45 -8.14
N PHE A 260 7.02 6.17 -8.40
CA PHE A 260 7.35 5.66 -9.74
C PHE A 260 6.75 4.28 -9.94
N ASP A 261 5.98 4.12 -11.02
CA ASP A 261 5.57 2.81 -11.54
C ASP A 261 6.65 2.31 -12.50
N VAL A 262 7.47 1.35 -12.09
CA VAL A 262 8.52 0.75 -12.93
C VAL A 262 7.90 -0.21 -13.94
N GLY A 263 6.89 0.26 -14.68
CA GLY A 263 6.09 -0.51 -15.63
C GLY A 263 6.40 -0.23 -17.09
N SER A 264 7.14 0.85 -17.38
CA SER A 264 7.60 1.23 -18.72
C SER A 264 9.05 1.69 -18.71
N PRO A 265 9.77 1.64 -19.87
CA PRO A 265 11.14 2.14 -19.96
C PRO A 265 11.28 3.61 -19.57
N GLU A 266 10.30 4.45 -19.90
CA GLU A 266 10.31 5.87 -19.60
C GLU A 266 10.22 6.13 -18.09
N SER A 267 9.27 5.49 -17.41
CA SER A 267 9.11 5.64 -15.96
C SER A 267 10.27 4.99 -15.18
N TYR A 268 10.85 3.91 -15.71
CA TYR A 268 12.07 3.33 -15.17
C TYR A 268 13.26 4.30 -15.24
N GLN A 269 13.47 4.96 -16.38
CA GLN A 269 14.54 5.95 -16.50
C GLN A 269 14.36 7.12 -15.53
N GLN A 270 13.13 7.57 -15.32
CA GLN A 270 12.82 8.59 -14.33
C GLN A 270 13.12 8.11 -12.90
N ALA A 271 12.73 6.88 -12.57
CA ALA A 271 13.03 6.29 -11.27
C ALA A 271 14.54 6.22 -11.02
N VAL A 272 15.35 5.73 -11.98
CA VAL A 272 16.82 5.64 -11.85
C VAL A 272 17.47 7.02 -11.64
N LYS A 273 16.95 8.08 -12.29
CA LYS A 273 17.49 9.43 -12.16
C LYS A 273 17.12 10.12 -10.86
N SER A 274 15.95 9.83 -10.31
CA SER A 274 15.34 10.68 -9.27
C SER A 274 15.04 9.97 -7.95
N TRP A 275 14.99 8.64 -7.92
CA TRP A 275 14.77 7.88 -6.68
C TRP A 275 15.95 8.06 -5.72
N LYS A 276 15.65 8.44 -4.47
CA LYS A 276 16.65 8.68 -3.41
C LYS A 276 16.53 7.66 -2.30
#